data_83b2f01aaf82b8862082fa1b2754d628
#
_entry.id   83b2f01aaf82b8862082fa1b2754d628
#
_cell.length_a   1.000
_cell.length_b   1.000
_cell.length_c   1.000
_cell.angle_alpha   90.00
_cell.angle_beta   90.00
_cell.angle_gamma   90.00
#
_symmetry.space_group_name_H-M   'P 1'
#
loop_
_entity.id
_entity.type
_entity.pdbx_description
1 polymer ?
#
loop_
_entity_poly.entity_id
_entity_poly.type
_entity_poly.pdbx_seq_one_letter_code
_entity_poly.pdbx_strand_id
1 'polypeptide(L)'
;MILAHDYCRGTNGTGKRYETFIGKNCVIGVNSIVLPGLKIGDHSVIAAGAVVTKDIPSHSMVAGNPAKILRKGVVVSDLGQILNNGEKVGDV
;
A
#
# COMPACT_ATOMS: atom_id res chain seq x y z
N MET A 1 -7.14 4.58 7.15
CA MET A 1 -8.25 4.90 6.21
C MET A 1 -7.85 4.51 4.81
N ILE A 2 -8.73 3.82 4.11
CA ILE A 2 -8.50 3.43 2.74
C ILE A 2 -9.30 4.37 1.85
N LEU A 3 -8.62 5.29 1.18
CA LEU A 3 -9.29 6.30 0.35
C LEU A 3 -9.41 5.88 -1.10
N ALA A 4 -8.60 4.95 -1.54
CA ALA A 4 -8.51 4.63 -2.95
C ALA A 4 -9.58 3.68 -3.45
N HIS A 5 -10.25 2.94 -2.58
CA HIS A 5 -11.15 1.89 -3.02
C HIS A 5 -12.33 2.41 -3.84
N ASP A 6 -12.84 3.59 -3.54
CA ASP A 6 -13.96 4.16 -4.29
C ASP A 6 -13.57 4.54 -5.70
N TYR A 7 -12.35 4.99 -5.86
CA TYR A 7 -11.83 5.33 -7.19
C TYR A 7 -11.50 4.09 -7.98
N CYS A 8 -11.17 3.02 -7.30
CA CYS A 8 -10.79 1.77 -7.94
C CYS A 8 -11.97 1.03 -8.54
N ARG A 9 -13.19 1.40 -8.19
CA ARG A 9 -14.40 0.77 -8.70
C ARG A 9 -14.87 1.36 -10.01
N GLY A 10 -14.34 2.48 -10.40
CA GLY A 10 -14.74 3.14 -11.63
C GLY A 10 -14.38 2.33 -12.86
N THR A 11 -14.95 2.72 -13.98
CA THR A 11 -14.51 2.23 -15.27
C THR A 11 -13.65 3.31 -15.91
N ASN A 12 -12.74 2.89 -16.75
CA ASN A 12 -11.80 3.82 -17.38
C ASN A 12 -12.28 4.34 -18.73
N GLY A 13 -13.57 4.33 -18.97
CA GLY A 13 -14.11 4.76 -20.25
C GLY A 13 -14.14 3.67 -21.30
N THR A 14 -13.49 2.55 -21.08
CA THR A 14 -13.55 1.38 -21.96
C THR A 14 -14.52 0.33 -21.47
N GLY A 15 -15.17 0.57 -20.34
CA GLY A 15 -16.04 -0.39 -19.69
C GLY A 15 -15.33 -1.40 -18.80
N LYS A 16 -14.02 -1.35 -18.72
CA LYS A 16 -13.28 -2.25 -17.87
C LYS A 16 -13.30 -1.76 -16.42
N ARG A 17 -13.43 -2.70 -15.51
CA ARG A 17 -13.40 -2.43 -14.09
C ARG A 17 -12.02 -2.75 -13.54
N TYR A 18 -11.51 -1.87 -12.71
CA TYR A 18 -10.27 -2.06 -12.00
C TYR A 18 -10.58 -2.29 -10.53
N GLU A 19 -10.00 -3.34 -9.95
CA GLU A 19 -10.14 -3.64 -8.54
C GLU A 19 -8.78 -3.58 -7.86
N THR A 20 -8.74 -2.96 -6.69
CA THR A 20 -7.54 -2.91 -5.87
C THR A 20 -7.67 -3.93 -4.76
N PHE A 21 -6.66 -4.77 -4.60
CA PHE A 21 -6.62 -5.77 -3.54
C PHE A 21 -5.67 -5.32 -2.47
N ILE A 22 -6.15 -5.31 -1.23
CA ILE A 22 -5.33 -4.97 -0.07
C ILE A 22 -5.32 -6.19 0.82
N GLY A 23 -4.13 -6.69 1.10
CA GLY A 23 -3.94 -7.88 1.90
C GLY A 23 -4.27 -7.69 3.37
N LYS A 24 -3.97 -8.69 4.17
CA LYS A 24 -4.23 -8.70 5.60
C LYS A 24 -3.19 -7.89 6.34
N ASN A 25 -3.58 -7.34 7.48
CA ASN A 25 -2.68 -6.65 8.40
C ASN A 25 -1.90 -5.52 7.76
N CYS A 26 -2.57 -4.74 6.91
CA CYS A 26 -1.96 -3.58 6.26
C CYS A 26 -2.28 -2.32 7.04
N VAL A 27 -1.31 -1.41 7.09
CA VAL A 27 -1.51 -0.07 7.63
C VAL A 27 -1.46 0.92 6.47
N ILE A 28 -2.54 1.67 6.29
CA ILE A 28 -2.62 2.64 5.22
C ILE A 28 -2.76 4.02 5.84
N GLY A 29 -1.72 4.84 5.68
CA GLY A 29 -1.66 6.15 6.27
C GLY A 29 -2.70 7.12 5.69
N VAL A 30 -2.98 8.17 6.45
CA VAL A 30 -3.96 9.18 6.02
C VAL A 30 -3.47 9.90 4.77
N ASN A 31 -4.39 10.29 3.92
CA ASN A 31 -4.11 11.00 2.67
C ASN A 31 -3.20 10.25 1.70
N SER A 32 -3.03 8.94 1.89
CA SER A 32 -2.34 8.13 0.90
C SER A 32 -3.29 7.80 -0.24
N ILE A 33 -2.71 7.56 -1.40
CA ILE A 33 -3.45 7.23 -2.62
C ILE A 33 -2.89 5.93 -3.17
N VAL A 34 -3.77 5.00 -3.47
CA VAL A 34 -3.42 3.76 -4.16
C VAL A 34 -4.16 3.74 -5.48
N LEU A 35 -3.42 3.70 -6.59
CA LEU A 35 -4.04 3.71 -7.91
C LEU A 35 -4.85 2.45 -8.17
N PRO A 36 -5.86 2.51 -9.05
CA PRO A 36 -6.72 1.36 -9.32
C PRO A 36 -5.95 0.18 -9.90
N GLY A 37 -6.41 -1.03 -9.58
CA GLY A 37 -5.89 -2.25 -10.17
C GLY A 37 -4.61 -2.77 -9.55
N LEU A 38 -4.17 -2.19 -8.45
CA LEU A 38 -2.94 -2.62 -7.79
C LEU A 38 -3.21 -3.66 -6.71
N LYS A 39 -2.17 -4.40 -6.35
CA LYS A 39 -2.20 -5.36 -5.26
C LYS A 39 -1.23 -4.91 -4.17
N ILE A 40 -1.75 -4.83 -2.96
CA ILE A 40 -0.96 -4.52 -1.78
C ILE A 40 -0.84 -5.81 -0.98
N GLY A 41 0.38 -6.31 -0.83
CA GLY A 41 0.62 -7.57 -0.12
C GLY A 41 0.37 -7.48 1.37
N ASP A 42 0.31 -8.63 2.03
CA ASP A 42 0.04 -8.72 3.47
C ASP A 42 1.16 -8.03 4.27
N HIS A 43 0.80 -7.50 5.45
CA HIS A 43 1.75 -6.85 6.36
C HIS A 43 2.46 -5.65 5.73
N SER A 44 1.81 -4.98 4.81
CA SER A 44 2.39 -3.78 4.16
C SER A 44 2.03 -2.53 4.93
N VAL A 45 2.95 -1.58 4.97
CA VAL A 45 2.72 -0.27 5.60
C VAL A 45 2.87 0.80 4.52
N ILE A 46 1.81 1.56 4.32
CA ILE A 46 1.79 2.68 3.39
C ILE A 46 1.81 3.96 4.22
N ALA A 47 2.86 4.73 4.12
CA ALA A 47 3.02 5.94 4.92
C ALA A 47 2.00 7.00 4.50
N ALA A 48 1.70 7.90 5.41
CA ALA A 48 0.80 9.02 5.14
C ALA A 48 1.28 9.82 3.94
N GLY A 49 0.36 10.18 3.08
CA GLY A 49 0.65 10.99 1.90
C GLY A 49 1.33 10.26 0.75
N ALA A 50 1.56 8.96 0.88
CA ALA A 50 2.21 8.20 -0.19
C ALA A 50 1.28 8.02 -1.38
N VAL A 51 1.85 7.99 -2.58
CA VAL A 51 1.10 7.74 -3.81
C VAL A 51 1.62 6.43 -4.41
N VAL A 52 0.84 5.36 -4.25
CA VAL A 52 1.22 4.02 -4.70
C VAL A 52 0.83 3.85 -6.15
N THR A 53 1.82 3.63 -7.01
CA THR A 53 1.62 3.51 -8.44
C THR A 53 1.95 2.13 -8.99
N LYS A 54 2.45 1.22 -8.14
CA LYS A 54 2.81 -0.14 -8.50
C LYS A 54 2.39 -1.09 -7.39
N ASP A 55 2.29 -2.38 -7.73
CA ASP A 55 2.00 -3.40 -6.73
C ASP A 55 3.04 -3.36 -5.62
N ILE A 56 2.59 -3.62 -4.40
CA ILE A 56 3.45 -3.63 -3.22
C ILE A 56 3.59 -5.08 -2.75
N PRO A 57 4.81 -5.61 -2.67
CA PRO A 57 5.00 -6.96 -2.14
C PRO A 57 4.69 -7.03 -0.65
N SER A 58 4.41 -8.23 -0.16
CA SER A 58 4.12 -8.45 1.25
C SER A 58 5.30 -8.01 2.13
N HIS A 59 4.98 -7.62 3.37
CA HIS A 59 5.98 -7.24 4.37
C HIS A 59 6.86 -6.07 3.95
N SER A 60 6.25 -5.07 3.30
CA SER A 60 6.98 -3.89 2.81
C SER A 60 6.45 -2.63 3.43
N MET A 61 7.33 -1.68 3.66
CA MET A 61 6.96 -0.32 4.05
C MET A 61 7.30 0.62 2.90
N VAL A 62 6.32 1.41 2.48
CA VAL A 62 6.50 2.33 1.35
C VAL A 62 6.12 3.75 1.74
N ALA A 63 6.74 4.71 1.09
CA ALA A 63 6.45 6.14 1.30
C ALA A 63 6.81 6.94 0.06
N GLY A 64 6.29 8.14 -0.01
CA GLY A 64 6.64 9.10 -1.04
C GLY A 64 5.68 9.13 -2.22
N ASN A 65 6.00 10.01 -3.18
CA ASN A 65 5.24 10.19 -4.41
C ASN A 65 6.22 10.29 -5.59
N PRO A 66 6.32 9.26 -6.46
CA PRO A 66 5.69 7.96 -6.30
C PRO A 66 6.27 7.18 -5.12
N ALA A 67 5.45 6.30 -4.53
CA ALA A 67 5.87 5.55 -3.37
C ALA A 67 7.01 4.58 -3.72
N LYS A 68 7.97 4.48 -2.82
CA LYS A 68 9.11 3.57 -2.95
C LYS A 68 9.22 2.73 -1.69
N ILE A 69 9.75 1.53 -1.86
CA ILE A 69 9.93 0.61 -0.74
C ILE A 69 11.10 1.11 0.12
N LEU A 70 10.81 1.40 1.38
CA LEU A 70 11.82 1.83 2.33
C LEU A 70 12.34 0.69 3.20
N ARG A 71 11.49 -0.28 3.49
CA ARG A 71 11.84 -1.40 4.37
C ARG A 71 11.17 -2.67 3.89
N LYS A 72 11.80 -3.81 4.17
CA LYS A 72 11.26 -5.13 3.91
C LYS A 72 11.32 -5.98 5.18
N GLY A 73 10.50 -7.01 5.25
CA GLY A 73 10.42 -7.85 6.44
C GLY A 73 9.58 -7.24 7.55
N VAL A 74 8.71 -6.31 7.20
CA VAL A 74 7.82 -5.67 8.16
C VAL A 74 6.75 -6.64 8.59
N VAL A 75 6.43 -6.65 9.89
CA VAL A 75 5.35 -7.47 10.44
C VAL A 75 4.38 -6.56 11.16
N VAL A 76 3.11 -6.71 10.85
CA VAL A 76 2.02 -5.90 11.41
C VAL A 76 1.04 -6.83 12.13
N SER A 77 0.62 -6.44 13.33
CA SER A 77 -0.36 -7.21 14.09
C SER A 77 -1.76 -7.08 13.49
N ASP A 78 -2.68 -7.93 13.96
CA ASP A 78 -4.08 -7.85 13.55
C ASP A 78 -4.73 -6.53 13.96
N LEU A 79 -4.15 -5.84 14.91
CA LEU A 79 -4.66 -4.53 15.38
C LEU A 79 -3.99 -3.35 14.68
N GLY A 80 -3.16 -3.61 13.66
CA GLY A 80 -2.49 -2.55 12.93
C GLY A 80 -1.24 -2.00 13.59
N GLN A 81 -0.70 -2.70 14.56
CA GLN A 81 0.55 -2.29 15.23
C GLN A 81 1.75 -2.90 14.52
N ILE A 82 2.77 -2.11 14.31
CA ILE A 82 4.00 -2.58 13.69
C ILE A 82 4.81 -3.35 14.75
N LEU A 83 4.91 -4.67 14.57
CA LEU A 83 5.64 -5.56 15.48
C LEU A 83 7.11 -5.64 15.13
N ASN A 84 7.45 -5.50 13.85
CA ASN A 84 8.82 -5.51 13.37
C ASN A 84 8.92 -4.54 12.21
N ASN A 85 9.86 -3.60 12.30
CA ASN A 85 10.07 -2.59 11.26
C ASN A 85 10.81 -3.13 10.04
N GLY A 86 11.25 -4.37 10.09
CA GLY A 86 12.02 -4.93 8.99
C GLY A 86 13.39 -4.29 8.84
N GLU A 87 13.94 -4.42 7.66
CA GLU A 87 15.25 -3.88 7.33
C GLU A 87 15.15 -2.80 6.27
N LYS A 88 16.00 -1.81 6.41
CA LYS A 88 16.08 -0.70 5.48
C LYS A 88 16.55 -1.19 4.11
N VAL A 89 15.93 -0.69 3.05
CA VAL A 89 16.27 -1.03 1.68
C VAL A 89 17.06 0.10 1.04
N GLY A 90 18.28 -0.20 0.60
CA GLY A 90 19.11 0.79 -0.09
C GLY A 90 19.51 1.96 0.78
N ASP A 91 19.83 3.06 0.13
CA ASP A 91 20.30 4.29 0.76
C ASP A 91 19.18 5.32 0.90
N VAL A 92 18.04 4.89 1.35
CA VAL A 92 16.88 5.78 1.49
C VAL A 92 16.86 6.48 2.84
#